data_6f6daae471dcea1613aa5ba43f6cce73
#
_entry.id   6f6daae471dcea1613aa5ba43f6cce73
#
_cell.length_a   1.000
_cell.length_b   1.000
_cell.length_c   1.000
_cell.angle_alpha   90.00
_cell.angle_beta   90.00
_cell.angle_gamma   90.00
#
_symmetry.space_group_name_H-M   'P 1'
#
loop_
_entity.id
_entity.type
_entity.pdbx_description
1 polymer ?
#
loop_
_entity_poly.entity_id
_entity_poly.type
_entity_poly.pdbx_seq_one_letter_code
_entity_poly.pdbx_strand_id
1 'polypeptide(L)'
;MEQYNILIVEDDKEIRDGIEIFLKSQNYNVYKAADGIEGLEIIESKEIHLAIVDIMMPRMDGVTMTLKLREHHDFPVIMLSAKSEETDKVIGLNIGADDYVTKPFTPLELMARVNSQIRRYTKFNNKSQEKKENDRVHIIGGIELNEDTVEVFVDGKPVKMTPIEFKILALLMKNPGRVYSADEIYERVWNEKAINTDTIMVHVRNIRDKIEIKPREPKYLKVVWGVGYKMEKQP
;
A
#
# COMPACT_ATOMS: atom_id res chain seq x y z
N MET A 1 19.82 -4.32 -15.99
CA MET A 1 18.74 -4.52 -15.01
C MET A 1 18.48 -3.19 -14.35
N GLU A 2 17.26 -2.73 -14.33
CA GLU A 2 16.91 -1.51 -13.59
C GLU A 2 17.18 -1.75 -12.10
N GLN A 3 17.93 -0.86 -11.50
CA GLN A 3 18.29 -0.94 -10.09
C GLN A 3 17.30 -0.06 -9.31
N TYR A 4 16.47 -0.68 -8.43
CA TYR A 4 15.46 0.04 -7.67
C TYR A 4 16.06 0.77 -6.49
N ASN A 5 15.56 1.98 -6.26
CA ASN A 5 15.98 2.86 -5.16
C ASN A 5 15.07 2.65 -3.95
N ILE A 6 15.64 2.28 -2.82
CA ILE A 6 14.92 2.07 -1.56
C ILE A 6 15.40 3.12 -0.54
N LEU A 7 14.46 3.80 0.08
CA LEU A 7 14.72 4.72 1.18
C LEU A 7 14.49 4.01 2.51
N ILE A 8 15.44 4.11 3.42
CA ILE A 8 15.32 3.69 4.82
C ILE A 8 15.24 4.95 5.68
N VAL A 9 14.20 5.08 6.48
CA VAL A 9 14.02 6.16 7.46
C VAL A 9 13.88 5.54 8.84
N GLU A 10 14.93 5.64 9.63
CA GLU A 10 15.09 4.96 10.92
C GLU A 10 16.11 5.75 11.76
N ASP A 11 15.78 6.12 12.98
CA ASP A 11 16.68 6.91 13.82
C ASP A 11 17.80 6.05 14.43
N ASP A 12 17.55 4.78 14.71
CA ASP A 12 18.58 3.86 15.17
C ASP A 12 19.55 3.51 14.04
N LYS A 13 20.80 3.95 14.21
CA LYS A 13 21.86 3.74 13.22
C LYS A 13 22.18 2.26 12.99
N GLU A 14 22.14 1.43 14.03
CA GLU A 14 22.49 0.00 13.90
C GLU A 14 21.42 -0.75 13.11
N ILE A 15 20.16 -0.46 13.37
CA ILE A 15 19.02 -1.01 12.62
C ILE A 15 19.09 -0.54 11.17
N ARG A 16 19.28 0.75 10.94
CA ARG A 16 19.38 1.35 9.61
C ARG A 16 20.51 0.75 8.77
N ASP A 17 21.70 0.62 9.36
CA ASP A 17 22.88 0.04 8.70
C ASP A 17 22.69 -1.47 8.47
N GLY A 18 22.05 -2.17 9.40
CA GLY A 18 21.69 -3.58 9.24
C GLY A 18 20.75 -3.82 8.05
N ILE A 19 19.69 -3.02 7.92
CA ILE A 19 18.75 -3.10 6.78
C ILE A 19 19.49 -2.80 5.46
N GLU A 20 20.35 -1.78 5.44
CA GLU A 20 21.14 -1.43 4.26
C GLU A 20 21.97 -2.60 3.73
N ILE A 21 22.66 -3.33 4.61
CA ILE A 21 23.50 -4.48 4.22
C ILE A 21 22.66 -5.52 3.46
N PHE A 22 21.47 -5.85 3.97
CA PHE A 22 20.58 -6.84 3.33
C PHE A 22 20.03 -6.32 2.00
N LEU A 23 19.60 -5.07 1.92
CA LEU A 23 19.10 -4.49 0.68
C LEU A 23 20.17 -4.45 -0.41
N LYS A 24 21.40 -4.04 -0.06
CA LYS A 24 22.53 -4.04 -1.00
C LYS A 24 22.90 -5.45 -1.48
N SER A 25 22.75 -6.47 -0.64
CA SER A 25 22.97 -7.87 -1.04
C SER A 25 21.99 -8.36 -2.12
N GLN A 26 20.84 -7.72 -2.25
CA GLN A 26 19.82 -7.96 -3.27
C GLN A 26 19.92 -6.98 -4.46
N ASN A 27 21.02 -6.25 -4.56
CA ASN A 27 21.31 -5.30 -5.64
C ASN A 27 20.35 -4.08 -5.70
N TYR A 28 19.82 -3.63 -4.56
CA TYR A 28 19.08 -2.38 -4.44
C TYR A 28 20.00 -1.19 -4.19
N ASN A 29 19.66 -0.03 -4.75
CA ASN A 29 20.24 1.25 -4.31
C ASN A 29 19.56 1.67 -3.00
N VAL A 30 20.35 2.13 -2.04
CA VAL A 30 19.84 2.47 -0.71
C VAL A 30 20.16 3.91 -0.37
N TYR A 31 19.12 4.67 -0.03
CA TYR A 31 19.18 5.97 0.59
C TYR A 31 18.81 5.85 2.06
N LYS A 32 19.41 6.66 2.93
CA LYS A 32 19.20 6.59 4.38
C LYS A 32 18.87 7.97 4.94
N ALA A 33 17.91 8.01 5.84
CA ALA A 33 17.51 9.17 6.62
C ALA A 33 17.39 8.80 8.10
N ALA A 34 17.67 9.74 8.99
CA ALA A 34 17.60 9.54 10.43
C ALA A 34 16.24 9.98 11.02
N ASP A 35 15.39 10.63 10.25
CA ASP A 35 14.04 11.04 10.63
C ASP A 35 13.19 11.42 9.40
N GLY A 36 11.93 11.74 9.64
CA GLY A 36 10.98 12.04 8.56
C GLY A 36 11.28 13.30 7.75
N ILE A 37 11.98 14.30 8.33
CA ILE A 37 12.34 15.52 7.59
C ILE A 37 13.40 15.19 6.55
N GLU A 38 14.49 14.56 6.97
CA GLU A 38 15.55 14.11 6.07
C GLU A 38 15.03 13.14 5.01
N GLY A 39 14.07 12.26 5.40
CA GLY A 39 13.40 11.35 4.48
C GLY A 39 12.65 12.08 3.36
N LEU A 40 11.88 13.12 3.68
CA LEU A 40 11.16 13.92 2.68
C LEU A 40 12.13 14.69 1.75
N GLU A 41 13.20 15.27 2.26
CA GLU A 41 14.24 15.94 1.44
C GLU A 41 14.87 14.99 0.41
N ILE A 42 15.10 13.73 0.81
CA ILE A 42 15.59 12.70 -0.13
C ILE A 42 14.56 12.40 -1.20
N ILE A 43 13.29 12.25 -0.84
CA ILE A 43 12.20 11.97 -1.78
C ILE A 43 12.04 13.09 -2.82
N GLU A 44 12.20 14.35 -2.41
CA GLU A 44 12.14 15.49 -3.33
C GLU A 44 13.29 15.52 -4.33
N SER A 45 14.46 14.98 -3.96
CA SER A 45 15.68 15.04 -4.76
C SER A 45 16.02 13.75 -5.52
N LYS A 46 15.40 12.62 -5.18
CA LYS A 46 15.68 11.29 -5.71
C LYS A 46 14.39 10.56 -6.08
N GLU A 47 14.46 9.80 -7.17
CA GLU A 47 13.41 8.85 -7.50
C GLU A 47 13.46 7.68 -6.51
N ILE A 48 12.39 7.47 -5.75
CA ILE A 48 12.26 6.38 -4.78
C ILE A 48 11.21 5.40 -5.26
N HIS A 49 11.49 4.10 -5.12
CA HIS A 49 10.61 3.02 -5.56
C HIS A 49 9.95 2.28 -4.39
N LEU A 50 10.50 2.42 -3.18
CA LEU A 50 9.94 1.90 -1.93
C LEU A 50 10.58 2.63 -0.75
N ALA A 51 9.78 2.93 0.28
CA ALA A 51 10.30 3.41 1.56
C ALA A 51 10.05 2.41 2.68
N ILE A 52 11.05 2.24 3.55
CA ILE A 52 10.95 1.54 4.84
C ILE A 52 11.06 2.62 5.91
N VAL A 53 10.00 2.80 6.71
CA VAL A 53 9.87 3.95 7.60
C VAL A 53 9.56 3.48 9.02
N ASP A 54 10.40 3.85 9.99
CA ASP A 54 10.06 3.65 11.40
C ASP A 54 8.95 4.61 11.83
N ILE A 55 8.05 4.13 12.66
CA ILE A 55 6.96 4.94 13.21
C ILE A 55 7.51 5.95 14.21
N MET A 56 8.36 5.51 15.11
CA MET A 56 8.80 6.29 16.27
C MET A 56 10.17 6.92 16.02
N MET A 57 10.18 8.14 15.53
CA MET A 57 11.42 8.89 15.26
C MET A 57 11.37 10.31 15.83
N PRO A 58 12.53 10.90 16.18
CA PRO A 58 12.60 12.30 16.60
C PRO A 58 12.28 13.26 15.47
N ARG A 59 12.01 14.51 15.78
CA ARG A 59 11.70 15.63 14.88
C ARG A 59 10.41 15.44 14.08
N MET A 60 10.34 14.43 13.23
CA MET A 60 9.14 14.05 12.48
C MET A 60 9.01 12.52 12.50
N ASP A 61 7.91 12.05 13.08
CA ASP A 61 7.56 10.63 13.12
C ASP A 61 7.19 10.09 11.74
N GLY A 62 7.23 8.75 11.60
CA GLY A 62 6.96 8.09 10.33
C GLY A 62 5.51 8.21 9.85
N VAL A 63 4.56 8.38 10.78
CA VAL A 63 3.14 8.61 10.49
C VAL A 63 2.96 9.94 9.77
N THR A 64 3.48 11.01 10.38
CA THR A 64 3.44 12.36 9.83
C THR A 64 4.18 12.45 8.50
N MET A 65 5.35 11.80 8.38
CA MET A 65 6.09 11.72 7.14
C MET A 65 5.28 11.05 6.03
N THR A 66 4.66 9.91 6.34
CA THR A 66 3.89 9.13 5.35
C THR A 66 2.66 9.89 4.86
N LEU A 67 1.96 10.63 5.75
CA LEU A 67 0.86 11.50 5.34
C LEU A 67 1.30 12.54 4.31
N LYS A 68 2.41 13.25 4.58
CA LYS A 68 2.97 14.25 3.65
C LYS A 68 3.43 13.63 2.33
N LEU A 69 4.09 12.46 2.41
CA LEU A 69 4.52 11.71 1.24
C LEU A 69 3.33 11.39 0.33
N ARG A 70 2.19 10.98 0.89
CA ARG A 70 0.98 10.58 0.15
C ARG A 70 0.26 11.75 -0.54
N GLU A 71 0.58 12.98 -0.24
CA GLU A 71 0.07 14.14 -0.99
C GLU A 71 0.57 14.13 -2.45
N HIS A 72 1.78 13.59 -2.69
CA HIS A 72 2.45 13.68 -4.00
C HIS A 72 2.99 12.36 -4.56
N HIS A 73 3.08 11.29 -3.76
CA HIS A 73 3.77 10.04 -4.13
C HIS A 73 2.95 8.80 -3.78
N ASP A 74 2.96 7.82 -4.70
CA ASP A 74 2.20 6.57 -4.62
C ASP A 74 3.09 5.32 -4.53
N PHE A 75 4.43 5.45 -4.41
CA PHE A 75 5.30 4.29 -4.25
C PHE A 75 5.05 3.59 -2.90
N PRO A 76 5.30 2.26 -2.81
CA PRO A 76 5.00 1.49 -1.61
C PRO A 76 5.81 1.93 -0.38
N VAL A 77 5.13 1.94 0.77
CA VAL A 77 5.69 2.24 2.09
C VAL A 77 5.49 1.04 3.03
N ILE A 78 6.59 0.54 3.59
CA ILE A 78 6.59 -0.47 4.66
C ILE A 78 6.89 0.24 5.97
N MET A 79 5.96 0.19 6.93
CA MET A 79 6.18 0.77 8.25
C MET A 79 6.86 -0.23 9.17
N LEU A 80 7.85 0.24 9.95
CA LEU A 80 8.44 -0.51 11.06
C LEU A 80 7.83 -0.04 12.37
N SER A 81 7.49 -0.95 13.28
CA SER A 81 6.87 -0.59 14.55
C SER A 81 7.36 -1.44 15.70
N ALA A 82 7.36 -0.85 16.90
CA ALA A 82 7.54 -1.59 18.15
C ALA A 82 6.30 -2.48 18.44
N LYS A 83 6.52 -3.65 19.01
CA LYS A 83 5.52 -4.72 19.23
C LYS A 83 4.34 -4.35 20.14
N SER A 84 4.30 -3.16 20.72
CA SER A 84 3.53 -2.86 21.91
C SER A 84 2.14 -2.25 21.71
N GLU A 85 1.75 -1.80 20.50
CA GLU A 85 0.44 -1.17 20.34
C GLU A 85 -0.25 -1.58 19.04
N GLU A 86 -1.36 -2.32 19.18
CA GLU A 86 -2.31 -2.56 18.07
C GLU A 86 -2.83 -1.24 17.47
N THR A 87 -2.86 -0.18 18.27
CA THR A 87 -3.19 1.19 17.86
C THR A 87 -2.22 1.76 16.85
N ASP A 88 -0.91 1.52 16.98
CA ASP A 88 0.09 2.02 16.02
C ASP A 88 -0.04 1.38 14.65
N LYS A 89 -0.44 0.09 14.62
CA LYS A 89 -0.72 -0.64 13.37
C LYS A 89 -1.92 -0.05 12.64
N VAL A 90 -3.00 0.21 13.37
CA VAL A 90 -4.23 0.80 12.84
C VAL A 90 -3.99 2.23 12.35
N ILE A 91 -3.18 3.01 13.07
CA ILE A 91 -2.83 4.38 12.69
C ILE A 91 -1.94 4.36 11.43
N GLY A 92 -0.87 3.55 11.40
CA GLY A 92 0.07 3.49 10.27
C GLY A 92 -0.61 3.11 8.95
N LEU A 93 -1.57 2.19 8.98
CA LEU A 93 -2.33 1.76 7.82
C LEU A 93 -3.41 2.75 7.39
N ASN A 94 -4.05 3.46 8.33
CA ASN A 94 -5.04 4.51 8.04
C ASN A 94 -4.45 5.67 7.22
N ILE A 95 -3.14 5.87 7.27
CA ILE A 95 -2.43 6.97 6.60
C ILE A 95 -1.81 6.57 5.25
N GLY A 96 -2.07 5.35 4.76
CA GLY A 96 -1.65 4.93 3.43
C GLY A 96 -0.35 4.14 3.37
N ALA A 97 0.11 3.51 4.47
CA ALA A 97 1.14 2.49 4.42
C ALA A 97 0.63 1.25 3.66
N ASP A 98 1.49 0.60 2.90
CA ASP A 98 1.13 -0.58 2.08
C ASP A 98 1.42 -1.89 2.80
N ASP A 99 2.32 -1.88 3.77
CA ASP A 99 2.67 -3.04 4.58
C ASP A 99 3.27 -2.62 5.93
N TYR A 100 3.45 -3.60 6.80
CA TYR A 100 3.81 -3.37 8.18
C TYR A 100 4.69 -4.49 8.73
N VAL A 101 5.78 -4.13 9.43
CA VAL A 101 6.71 -5.06 10.06
C VAL A 101 6.91 -4.71 11.52
N THR A 102 6.73 -5.68 12.42
CA THR A 102 6.92 -5.46 13.86
C THR A 102 8.37 -5.72 14.28
N LYS A 103 8.95 -4.80 15.03
CA LYS A 103 10.25 -4.98 15.69
C LYS A 103 10.10 -5.89 16.94
N PRO A 104 11.00 -6.86 17.19
CA PRO A 104 12.13 -7.23 16.34
C PRO A 104 11.68 -8.07 15.14
N PHE A 105 12.25 -7.83 13.98
CA PHE A 105 12.00 -8.57 12.75
C PHE A 105 13.25 -9.33 12.29
N THR A 106 13.04 -10.37 11.50
CA THR A 106 14.16 -11.05 10.84
C THR A 106 14.48 -10.38 9.51
N PRO A 107 15.76 -10.35 9.09
CA PRO A 107 16.11 -9.86 7.77
C PRO A 107 15.33 -10.56 6.64
N LEU A 108 15.10 -11.85 6.77
CA LEU A 108 14.36 -12.64 5.79
C LEU A 108 12.90 -12.17 5.63
N GLU A 109 12.23 -11.86 6.74
CA GLU A 109 10.86 -11.34 6.74
C GLU A 109 10.80 -9.98 6.02
N LEU A 110 11.65 -9.03 6.43
CA LEU A 110 11.68 -7.71 5.81
C LEU A 110 11.99 -7.80 4.31
N MET A 111 12.97 -8.62 3.91
CA MET A 111 13.34 -8.80 2.51
C MET A 111 12.22 -9.43 1.68
N ALA A 112 11.49 -10.41 2.23
CA ALA A 112 10.34 -11.00 1.55
C ALA A 112 9.28 -9.94 1.23
N ARG A 113 8.99 -9.04 2.19
CA ARG A 113 8.04 -7.93 2.01
C ARG A 113 8.54 -6.89 1.00
N VAL A 114 9.80 -6.46 1.10
CA VAL A 114 10.42 -5.54 0.13
C VAL A 114 10.33 -6.11 -1.29
N ASN A 115 10.76 -7.36 -1.49
CA ASN A 115 10.71 -8.01 -2.80
C ASN A 115 9.27 -8.12 -3.32
N SER A 116 8.32 -8.42 -2.45
CA SER A 116 6.90 -8.50 -2.79
C SER A 116 6.36 -7.14 -3.23
N GLN A 117 6.64 -6.06 -2.50
CA GLN A 117 6.19 -4.71 -2.81
C GLN A 117 6.83 -4.17 -4.11
N ILE A 118 8.15 -4.32 -4.28
CA ILE A 118 8.84 -3.92 -5.52
C ILE A 118 8.29 -4.67 -6.73
N ARG A 119 8.14 -6.00 -6.65
CA ARG A 119 7.56 -6.80 -7.75
C ARG A 119 6.15 -6.32 -8.13
N ARG A 120 5.34 -5.91 -7.16
CA ARG A 120 3.99 -5.39 -7.40
C ARG A 120 4.05 -4.02 -8.06
N TYR A 121 4.86 -3.13 -7.54
CA TYR A 121 5.03 -1.77 -8.05
C TYR A 121 5.51 -1.77 -9.50
N THR A 122 6.50 -2.60 -9.82
CA THR A 122 7.05 -2.71 -11.17
C THR A 122 6.13 -3.40 -12.17
N LYS A 123 5.40 -4.45 -11.75
CA LYS A 123 4.38 -5.07 -12.59
C LYS A 123 3.21 -4.14 -12.87
N PHE A 124 2.95 -3.22 -11.97
CA PHE A 124 1.92 -2.21 -12.08
C PHE A 124 2.33 -1.15 -13.13
N ASN A 125 3.56 -0.68 -13.08
CA ASN A 125 4.09 0.30 -14.02
C ASN A 125 4.40 -0.29 -15.41
N ASN A 126 4.74 -1.60 -15.51
CA ASN A 126 5.13 -2.25 -16.78
C ASN A 126 3.95 -2.90 -17.55
N LYS A 127 2.73 -2.91 -17.01
CA LYS A 127 1.55 -3.48 -17.70
C LYS A 127 0.95 -2.59 -18.78
N SER A 128 1.57 -1.48 -19.13
CA SER A 128 1.14 -0.59 -20.22
C SER A 128 1.31 -1.15 -21.65
N GLN A 129 1.79 -2.38 -21.82
CA GLN A 129 2.04 -2.96 -23.14
C GLN A 129 1.70 -4.45 -23.20
N GLU A 130 0.41 -4.84 -23.16
CA GLU A 130 -0.08 -5.96 -23.95
C GLU A 130 -1.61 -6.05 -23.92
N LYS A 131 -2.21 -6.10 -25.10
CA LYS A 131 -3.62 -5.95 -25.41
C LYS A 131 -4.54 -7.05 -24.92
N LYS A 132 -5.67 -6.66 -24.27
CA LYS A 132 -7.04 -7.14 -24.60
C LYS A 132 -8.02 -6.05 -24.14
N GLU A 133 -8.60 -5.35 -25.08
CA GLU A 133 -9.22 -4.03 -24.88
C GLU A 133 -10.56 -3.98 -24.13
N ASN A 134 -11.21 -5.11 -23.74
CA ASN A 134 -12.56 -5.06 -23.17
C ASN A 134 -12.75 -5.68 -21.76
N ASP A 135 -11.76 -6.41 -21.24
CA ASP A 135 -11.90 -7.10 -19.93
C ASP A 135 -11.23 -6.37 -18.74
N ARG A 136 -10.65 -5.19 -18.98
CA ARG A 136 -9.81 -4.49 -17.99
C ARG A 136 -10.37 -3.15 -17.50
N VAL A 137 -11.50 -2.73 -18.05
CA VAL A 137 -12.23 -1.57 -17.54
C VAL A 137 -13.46 -2.08 -16.78
N HIS A 138 -13.53 -1.75 -15.50
CA HIS A 138 -14.63 -2.13 -14.64
C HIS A 138 -15.47 -0.90 -14.30
N ILE A 139 -16.76 -0.96 -14.57
CA ILE A 139 -17.69 0.14 -14.30
C ILE A 139 -18.80 -0.36 -13.37
N ILE A 140 -18.95 0.31 -12.21
CA ILE A 140 -20.03 0.03 -11.26
C ILE A 140 -20.61 1.37 -10.79
N GLY A 141 -21.80 1.70 -11.25
CA GLY A 141 -22.42 3.00 -10.99
C GLY A 141 -21.54 4.15 -11.50
N GLY A 142 -21.15 5.07 -10.62
CA GLY A 142 -20.26 6.18 -10.97
C GLY A 142 -18.77 5.85 -10.88
N ILE A 143 -18.40 4.63 -10.49
CA ILE A 143 -16.99 4.23 -10.35
C ILE A 143 -16.53 3.57 -11.63
N GLU A 144 -15.46 4.09 -12.22
CA GLU A 144 -14.74 3.51 -13.36
C GLU A 144 -13.30 3.22 -12.93
N LEU A 145 -12.84 1.98 -13.13
CA LEU A 145 -11.49 1.54 -12.85
C LEU A 145 -10.89 0.93 -14.11
N ASN A 146 -9.76 1.44 -14.55
CA ASN A 146 -9.00 0.92 -15.67
C ASN A 146 -7.71 0.25 -15.17
N GLU A 147 -7.59 -1.07 -15.38
CA GLU A 147 -6.41 -1.83 -14.95
C GLU A 147 -5.19 -1.62 -15.86
N ASP A 148 -5.38 -1.12 -17.08
CA ASP A 148 -4.27 -0.88 -18.00
C ASP A 148 -3.61 0.48 -17.73
N THR A 149 -4.42 1.53 -17.49
CA THR A 149 -3.89 2.88 -17.17
C THR A 149 -3.72 3.09 -15.66
N VAL A 150 -4.23 2.17 -14.86
CA VAL A 150 -4.19 2.24 -13.38
C VAL A 150 -4.91 3.48 -12.83
N GLU A 151 -5.96 3.87 -13.50
CA GLU A 151 -6.74 5.04 -13.16
C GLU A 151 -8.08 4.63 -12.55
N VAL A 152 -8.54 5.45 -11.62
CA VAL A 152 -9.87 5.33 -11.02
C VAL A 152 -10.57 6.68 -11.14
N PHE A 153 -11.83 6.65 -11.60
CA PHE A 153 -12.69 7.82 -11.64
C PHE A 153 -13.95 7.54 -10.82
N VAL A 154 -14.42 8.57 -10.14
CA VAL A 154 -15.71 8.56 -9.45
C VAL A 154 -16.53 9.75 -9.95
N ASP A 155 -17.67 9.46 -10.58
CA ASP A 155 -18.52 10.46 -11.24
C ASP A 155 -17.72 11.36 -12.20
N GLY A 156 -16.81 10.74 -12.97
CA GLY A 156 -15.93 11.40 -13.94
C GLY A 156 -14.76 12.19 -13.37
N LYS A 157 -14.56 12.19 -12.04
CA LYS A 157 -13.42 12.85 -11.39
C LYS A 157 -12.33 11.83 -11.06
N PRO A 158 -11.05 12.11 -11.40
CA PRO A 158 -9.95 11.21 -11.08
C PRO A 158 -9.75 11.12 -9.56
N VAL A 159 -9.50 9.89 -9.10
CA VAL A 159 -9.28 9.57 -7.67
C VAL A 159 -7.93 8.88 -7.51
N LYS A 160 -7.03 9.46 -6.72
CA LYS A 160 -5.74 8.85 -6.42
C LYS A 160 -5.90 7.70 -5.43
N MET A 161 -5.30 6.55 -5.77
CA MET A 161 -5.26 5.37 -4.90
C MET A 161 -3.83 4.88 -4.72
N THR A 162 -3.54 4.34 -3.54
CA THR A 162 -2.29 3.60 -3.36
C THR A 162 -2.33 2.31 -4.17
N PRO A 163 -1.18 1.69 -4.50
CA PRO A 163 -1.13 0.43 -5.24
C PRO A 163 -1.98 -0.69 -4.62
N ILE A 164 -2.04 -0.75 -3.29
CA ILE A 164 -2.83 -1.77 -2.57
C ILE A 164 -4.33 -1.46 -2.64
N GLU A 165 -4.72 -0.22 -2.41
CA GLU A 165 -6.14 0.20 -2.52
C GLU A 165 -6.69 -0.09 -3.91
N PHE A 166 -5.90 0.26 -4.96
CA PHE A 166 -6.27 -0.04 -6.34
C PHE A 166 -6.49 -1.54 -6.57
N LYS A 167 -5.57 -2.39 -6.10
CA LYS A 167 -5.69 -3.86 -6.27
C LYS A 167 -6.87 -4.45 -5.53
N ILE A 168 -7.13 -3.97 -4.31
CA ILE A 168 -8.32 -4.39 -3.54
C ILE A 168 -9.58 -3.99 -4.31
N LEU A 169 -9.66 -2.73 -4.76
CA LEU A 169 -10.81 -2.25 -5.51
C LEU A 169 -11.01 -3.05 -6.80
N ALA A 170 -9.94 -3.26 -7.59
CA ALA A 170 -9.97 -4.04 -8.82
C ALA A 170 -10.43 -5.48 -8.57
N LEU A 171 -9.92 -6.14 -7.52
CA LEU A 171 -10.34 -7.49 -7.14
C LEU A 171 -11.84 -7.58 -6.88
N LEU A 172 -12.39 -6.61 -6.14
CA LEU A 172 -13.80 -6.58 -5.77
C LEU A 172 -14.69 -6.19 -6.97
N MET A 173 -14.24 -5.27 -7.83
CA MET A 173 -14.97 -4.82 -9.00
C MET A 173 -15.01 -5.87 -10.13
N LYS A 174 -14.03 -6.77 -10.21
CA LYS A 174 -14.04 -7.90 -11.16
C LYS A 174 -15.22 -8.84 -10.99
N ASN A 175 -15.70 -9.01 -9.76
CA ASN A 175 -16.76 -9.97 -9.44
C ASN A 175 -17.80 -9.31 -8.51
N PRO A 176 -18.61 -8.37 -9.03
CA PRO A 176 -19.60 -7.67 -8.22
C PRO A 176 -20.58 -8.64 -7.57
N GLY A 177 -20.86 -8.43 -6.29
CA GLY A 177 -21.74 -9.27 -5.48
C GLY A 177 -21.05 -10.48 -4.84
N ARG A 178 -19.83 -10.87 -5.28
CA ARG A 178 -19.03 -11.89 -4.61
C ARG A 178 -18.50 -11.35 -3.30
N VAL A 179 -18.62 -12.12 -2.23
CA VAL A 179 -18.03 -11.83 -0.93
C VAL A 179 -16.65 -12.46 -0.86
N TYR A 180 -15.67 -11.66 -0.47
CA TYR A 180 -14.29 -12.09 -0.23
C TYR A 180 -13.99 -11.93 1.26
N SER A 181 -13.46 -12.97 1.90
CA SER A 181 -12.96 -12.84 3.26
C SER A 181 -11.74 -11.92 3.32
N ALA A 182 -11.40 -11.41 4.50
CA ALA A 182 -10.18 -10.62 4.67
C ALA A 182 -8.94 -11.43 4.28
N ASP A 183 -8.89 -12.71 4.65
CA ASP A 183 -7.82 -13.64 4.29
C ASP A 183 -7.73 -13.81 2.77
N GLU A 184 -8.86 -14.04 2.10
CA GLU A 184 -8.89 -14.20 0.63
C GLU A 184 -8.44 -12.92 -0.09
N ILE A 185 -8.85 -11.73 0.39
CA ILE A 185 -8.37 -10.45 -0.16
C ILE A 185 -6.86 -10.34 0.04
N TYR A 186 -6.37 -10.62 1.25
CA TYR A 186 -4.94 -10.57 1.55
C TYR A 186 -4.17 -11.49 0.62
N GLU A 187 -4.51 -12.78 0.57
CA GLU A 187 -3.80 -13.77 -0.25
C GLU A 187 -3.78 -13.41 -1.74
N ARG A 188 -4.89 -12.89 -2.28
CA ARG A 188 -4.98 -12.51 -3.70
C ARG A 188 -4.23 -11.23 -4.02
N VAL A 189 -4.26 -10.25 -3.11
CA VAL A 189 -3.64 -8.94 -3.33
C VAL A 189 -2.14 -8.98 -3.01
N TRP A 190 -1.76 -9.64 -1.92
CA TRP A 190 -0.33 -9.77 -1.54
C TRP A 190 0.34 -11.00 -2.19
N ASN A 191 -0.43 -11.94 -2.71
CA ASN A 191 0.05 -13.21 -3.27
C ASN A 191 0.90 -14.02 -2.28
N GLU A 192 0.51 -13.99 -1.02
CA GLU A 192 1.13 -14.63 0.14
C GLU A 192 0.04 -15.16 1.06
N LYS A 193 0.35 -16.13 1.92
CA LYS A 193 -0.58 -16.58 2.95
C LYS A 193 -0.94 -15.42 3.88
N ALA A 194 -2.20 -15.37 4.28
CA ALA A 194 -2.69 -14.36 5.20
C ALA A 194 -1.97 -14.44 6.56
N ILE A 195 -1.22 -13.41 6.89
CA ILE A 195 -0.48 -13.29 8.15
C ILE A 195 -1.12 -12.25 9.06
N ASN A 196 -1.60 -11.14 8.48
CA ASN A 196 -2.24 -10.05 9.21
C ASN A 196 -3.35 -9.43 8.37
N THR A 197 -4.58 -9.85 8.62
CA THR A 197 -5.76 -9.43 7.85
C THR A 197 -6.43 -8.16 8.37
N ASP A 198 -6.01 -7.64 9.53
CA ASP A 198 -6.50 -6.37 10.09
C ASP A 198 -6.21 -5.19 9.15
N THR A 199 -5.14 -5.32 8.34
CA THR A 199 -4.79 -4.35 7.31
C THR A 199 -5.89 -4.14 6.28
N ILE A 200 -6.67 -5.20 5.97
CA ILE A 200 -7.76 -5.14 4.99
C ILE A 200 -8.85 -4.16 5.43
N MET A 201 -9.23 -4.17 6.70
CA MET A 201 -10.26 -3.27 7.23
C MET A 201 -9.86 -1.80 7.03
N VAL A 202 -8.60 -1.49 7.19
CA VAL A 202 -8.06 -0.14 7.04
C VAL A 202 -8.06 0.27 5.57
N HIS A 203 -7.55 -0.57 4.68
CA HIS A 203 -7.59 -0.28 3.24
C HIS A 203 -9.02 -0.13 2.73
N VAL A 204 -9.94 -0.97 3.18
CA VAL A 204 -11.38 -0.85 2.85
C VAL A 204 -11.95 0.50 3.32
N ARG A 205 -11.59 0.97 4.50
CA ARG A 205 -12.00 2.29 5.00
C ARG A 205 -11.44 3.40 4.10
N ASN A 206 -10.14 3.37 3.81
CA ASN A 206 -9.49 4.37 2.95
C ASN A 206 -10.09 4.39 1.54
N ILE A 207 -10.39 3.21 0.98
CA ILE A 207 -11.08 3.11 -0.31
C ILE A 207 -12.46 3.77 -0.23
N ARG A 208 -13.25 3.48 0.82
CA ARG A 208 -14.58 4.10 1.02
C ARG A 208 -14.50 5.61 1.12
N ASP A 209 -13.52 6.14 1.86
CA ASP A 209 -13.31 7.58 2.00
C ASP A 209 -13.08 8.26 0.62
N LYS A 210 -12.58 7.50 -0.36
CA LYS A 210 -12.28 7.98 -1.71
C LYS A 210 -13.42 7.77 -2.73
N ILE A 211 -14.20 6.69 -2.59
CA ILE A 211 -15.21 6.32 -3.61
C ILE A 211 -16.66 6.53 -3.16
N GLU A 212 -16.92 6.72 -1.88
CA GLU A 212 -18.27 6.82 -1.34
C GLU A 212 -18.60 8.26 -0.95
N ILE A 213 -19.81 8.71 -1.25
CA ILE A 213 -20.30 10.01 -0.77
C ILE A 213 -20.44 10.02 0.76
N LYS A 214 -20.85 8.86 1.33
CA LYS A 214 -20.98 8.65 2.77
C LYS A 214 -20.23 7.37 3.17
N PRO A 215 -18.95 7.45 3.54
CA PRO A 215 -18.13 6.28 3.86
C PRO A 215 -18.67 5.37 4.96
N ARG A 216 -19.42 5.95 5.92
CA ARG A 216 -20.07 5.20 7.02
C ARG A 216 -21.34 4.46 6.60
N GLU A 217 -21.99 4.91 5.51
CA GLU A 217 -23.16 4.30 4.90
C GLU A 217 -22.84 3.95 3.44
N PRO A 218 -21.88 3.05 3.19
CA PRO A 218 -21.33 2.84 1.85
C PRO A 218 -22.41 2.32 0.88
N LYS A 219 -22.41 2.86 -0.32
CA LYS A 219 -23.30 2.42 -1.41
C LYS A 219 -22.70 1.25 -2.17
N TYR A 220 -21.42 1.32 -2.46
CA TYR A 220 -20.73 0.39 -3.35
C TYR A 220 -19.97 -0.71 -2.60
N LEU A 221 -19.05 -0.35 -1.69
CA LEU A 221 -18.20 -1.30 -0.99
C LEU A 221 -18.83 -1.71 0.35
N LYS A 222 -19.53 -2.86 0.36
CA LYS A 222 -20.27 -3.36 1.52
C LYS A 222 -19.46 -4.32 2.38
N VAL A 223 -19.72 -4.30 3.68
CA VAL A 223 -19.31 -5.36 4.61
C VAL A 223 -20.41 -6.41 4.71
N VAL A 224 -20.03 -7.67 4.71
CA VAL A 224 -20.89 -8.80 5.06
C VAL A 224 -20.41 -9.31 6.41
N TRP A 225 -21.16 -8.98 7.47
CA TRP A 225 -20.76 -9.22 8.84
C TRP A 225 -20.38 -10.68 9.08
N GLY A 226 -19.22 -10.89 9.71
CA GLY A 226 -18.68 -12.22 10.00
C GLY A 226 -18.14 -12.98 8.77
N VAL A 227 -18.21 -12.42 7.55
CA VAL A 227 -17.78 -13.08 6.32
C VAL A 227 -16.68 -12.30 5.60
N GLY A 228 -16.88 -11.00 5.31
CA GLY A 228 -15.90 -10.22 4.55
C GLY A 228 -16.50 -9.01 3.83
N TYR A 229 -15.99 -8.73 2.64
CA TYR A 229 -16.31 -7.54 1.86
C TYR A 229 -16.74 -7.90 0.44
N LYS A 230 -17.59 -7.07 -0.13
CA LYS A 230 -18.03 -7.18 -1.53
C LYS A 230 -18.21 -5.82 -2.16
N MET A 231 -18.06 -5.75 -3.48
CA MET A 231 -18.60 -4.67 -4.28
C MET A 231 -20.06 -5.01 -4.60
N GLU A 232 -21.00 -4.06 -4.40
CA GLU A 232 -22.41 -4.29 -4.70
C GLU A 232 -22.63 -4.39 -6.23
N LYS A 233 -23.47 -5.32 -6.64
CA LYS A 233 -23.97 -5.33 -8.02
C LYS A 233 -24.89 -4.13 -8.13
N GLN A 234 -24.67 -3.22 -9.03
CA GLN A 234 -25.40 -1.96 -9.19
C GLN A 234 -26.70 -1.83 -8.38
N PRO A 235 -26.90 -0.75 -7.66
CA PRO A 235 -28.17 -0.51 -6.97
C PRO A 235 -29.29 -0.21 -7.96
#